data_1769eef7e8e978a59a70e2c916ed74ba
#
_entry.id   1769eef7e8e978a59a70e2c916ed74ba
#
_cell.length_a   1.000
_cell.length_b   1.000
_cell.length_c   1.000
_cell.angle_alpha   90.00
_cell.angle_beta   90.00
_cell.angle_gamma   90.00
#
_symmetry.space_group_name_H-M   'P 1'
#
loop_
_entity.id
_entity.type
_entity.pdbx_description
1 polymer ?
#
loop_
_entity_poly.entity_id
_entity_poly.type
_entity_poly.pdbx_seq_one_letter_code
_entity_poly.pdbx_strand_id
1 'polypeptide(L)'
;IDIPYWAEAGFRLAECEVNGLRFWTRDPSRTTSGDTHQDPYTFIGTPIISGFEERGSELKDKMREAFLSFFEAKGHPRVEPYPVVARWRDDIHLTIASIANFQPHVTSGKAPPPANPLAISQPCIRLTDVAAVGRSGRHLTTFEMMAHHAFNREAEGEYHYWIDACVRLCDELMVGSFGVDPRDVTYVCLLYTSDAADDSLR
;
A
#
# COMPACT_ATOMS: atom_id res chain seq x y z
N ILE A 1 -12.18 -2.09 -12.58
CA ILE A 1 -11.05 -2.35 -13.50
C ILE A 1 -10.97 -3.86 -13.69
N ASP A 2 -10.96 -4.29 -14.94
CA ASP A 2 -10.76 -5.69 -15.32
C ASP A 2 -9.32 -5.84 -15.81
N ILE A 3 -8.58 -6.78 -15.23
CA ILE A 3 -7.21 -7.10 -15.60
C ILE A 3 -7.07 -8.62 -15.79
N PRO A 4 -6.21 -9.09 -16.70
CA PRO A 4 -6.02 -10.52 -16.97
C PRO A 4 -5.69 -11.33 -15.72
N TYR A 5 -4.97 -10.75 -14.79
CA TYR A 5 -4.56 -11.41 -13.55
C TYR A 5 -5.72 -11.96 -12.72
N TRP A 6 -6.89 -11.32 -12.73
CA TRP A 6 -8.03 -11.83 -11.94
C TRP A 6 -8.42 -13.25 -12.33
N ALA A 7 -8.51 -13.51 -13.63
CA ALA A 7 -8.86 -14.84 -14.14
C ALA A 7 -7.71 -15.85 -13.90
N GLU A 8 -6.47 -15.44 -14.14
CA GLU A 8 -5.29 -16.28 -13.99
C GLU A 8 -5.07 -16.73 -12.55
N ALA A 9 -5.30 -15.83 -11.57
CA ALA A 9 -5.10 -16.08 -10.15
C ALA A 9 -6.35 -16.61 -9.43
N GLY A 10 -7.45 -16.87 -10.15
CA GLY A 10 -8.67 -17.43 -9.61
C GLY A 10 -9.52 -16.48 -8.78
N PHE A 11 -9.40 -15.17 -9.01
CA PHE A 11 -10.26 -14.19 -8.38
C PHE A 11 -11.66 -14.19 -9.02
N ARG A 12 -12.66 -13.95 -8.19
CA ARG A 12 -14.02 -13.65 -8.60
C ARG A 12 -14.41 -12.24 -8.16
N LEU A 13 -15.24 -11.59 -8.95
CA LEU A 13 -15.85 -10.32 -8.58
C LEU A 13 -17.04 -10.59 -7.65
N ALA A 14 -17.09 -9.88 -6.53
CA ALA A 14 -18.18 -9.92 -5.56
C ALA A 14 -18.66 -8.50 -5.25
N GLU A 15 -19.85 -8.39 -4.66
CA GLU A 15 -20.39 -7.15 -4.14
C GLU A 15 -20.50 -7.25 -2.62
N CYS A 16 -20.03 -6.22 -1.93
CA CYS A 16 -20.02 -6.15 -0.48
C CYS A 16 -21.43 -5.90 0.06
N GLU A 17 -21.94 -6.80 0.89
CA GLU A 17 -23.28 -6.71 1.49
C GLU A 17 -23.48 -5.48 2.39
N VAL A 18 -22.41 -4.89 2.91
CA VAL A 18 -22.47 -3.76 3.83
C VAL A 18 -22.57 -2.41 3.11
N ASN A 19 -21.79 -2.22 2.06
CA ASN A 19 -21.66 -0.91 1.41
C ASN A 19 -21.88 -0.94 -0.11
N GLY A 20 -22.19 -2.11 -0.70
CA GLY A 20 -22.43 -2.27 -2.12
C GLY A 20 -21.18 -2.12 -3.01
N LEU A 21 -20.00 -1.97 -2.44
CA LEU A 21 -18.76 -1.85 -3.21
C LEU A 21 -18.35 -3.19 -3.83
N ARG A 22 -17.89 -3.13 -5.06
CA ARG A 22 -17.41 -4.32 -5.77
C ARG A 22 -15.96 -4.58 -5.41
N PHE A 23 -15.63 -5.85 -5.14
CA PHE A 23 -14.29 -6.28 -4.78
C PHE A 23 -13.95 -7.63 -5.42
N TRP A 24 -12.66 -7.89 -5.57
CA TRP A 24 -12.14 -9.15 -6.06
C TRP A 24 -11.64 -10.00 -4.90
N THR A 25 -11.97 -11.29 -4.92
CA THR A 25 -11.60 -12.25 -3.85
C THR A 25 -11.42 -13.65 -4.41
N ARG A 26 -10.57 -14.44 -3.76
CA ARG A 26 -10.43 -15.90 -4.01
C ARG A 26 -11.26 -16.74 -3.05
N ASP A 27 -11.82 -16.14 -2.01
CA ASP A 27 -12.73 -16.85 -1.10
C ASP A 27 -14.16 -16.86 -1.66
N PRO A 28 -14.72 -18.07 -2.00
CA PRO A 28 -16.07 -18.16 -2.53
C PRO A 28 -17.17 -17.79 -1.53
N SER A 29 -16.86 -17.83 -0.23
CA SER A 29 -17.81 -17.53 0.85
C SER A 29 -17.80 -16.07 1.30
N ARG A 30 -16.84 -15.26 0.82
CA ARG A 30 -16.67 -13.90 1.29
C ARG A 30 -17.77 -12.98 0.77
N THR A 31 -18.45 -12.31 1.69
CA THR A 31 -19.57 -11.38 1.41
C THR A 31 -19.22 -9.91 1.69
N THR A 32 -18.09 -9.67 2.34
CA THR A 32 -17.62 -8.29 2.62
C THR A 32 -16.23 -8.04 2.07
N SER A 33 -15.93 -6.77 1.79
CA SER A 33 -14.62 -6.37 1.24
C SER A 33 -13.46 -6.51 2.25
N GLY A 34 -13.76 -6.64 3.54
CA GLY A 34 -12.77 -6.65 4.61
C GLY A 34 -12.40 -5.25 5.13
N ASP A 35 -12.96 -4.21 4.54
CA ASP A 35 -12.71 -2.80 4.88
C ASP A 35 -14.00 -2.08 5.26
N THR A 36 -14.88 -2.74 5.97
CA THR A 36 -16.11 -2.14 6.47
C THR A 36 -16.09 -2.05 8.00
N HIS A 37 -16.90 -1.17 8.56
CA HIS A 37 -17.04 -1.05 10.02
C HIS A 37 -17.65 -2.30 10.68
N GLN A 38 -18.23 -3.21 9.90
CA GLN A 38 -18.79 -4.49 10.35
C GLN A 38 -17.79 -5.64 10.25
N ASP A 39 -16.70 -5.47 9.51
CA ASP A 39 -15.67 -6.50 9.42
C ASP A 39 -14.97 -6.68 10.76
N PRO A 40 -14.88 -7.90 11.31
CA PRO A 40 -14.24 -8.13 12.57
C PRO A 40 -12.73 -7.88 12.48
N TYR A 41 -12.17 -7.26 13.48
CA TYR A 41 -10.72 -7.06 13.62
C TYR A 41 -10.10 -8.30 14.27
N THR A 42 -10.08 -9.40 13.53
CA THR A 42 -9.80 -10.74 14.06
C THR A 42 -8.32 -11.09 14.20
N PHE A 43 -7.43 -10.31 13.59
CA PHE A 43 -6.00 -10.63 13.59
C PHE A 43 -5.23 -10.09 14.83
N ILE A 44 -5.90 -9.40 15.78
CA ILE A 44 -5.26 -9.03 17.04
C ILE A 44 -4.97 -10.31 17.83
N GLY A 45 -3.67 -10.59 18.04
CA GLY A 45 -3.21 -11.80 18.70
C GLY A 45 -3.15 -13.05 17.81
N THR A 46 -3.65 -13.00 16.58
CA THR A 46 -3.56 -14.07 15.59
C THR A 46 -3.10 -13.45 14.27
N PRO A 47 -1.79 -13.32 14.06
CA PRO A 47 -1.27 -12.67 12.86
C PRO A 47 -1.66 -13.45 11.61
N ILE A 48 -2.06 -12.74 10.56
CA ILE A 48 -2.37 -13.31 9.23
C ILE A 48 -1.12 -13.57 8.40
N ILE A 49 0.04 -13.08 8.83
CA ILE A 49 1.34 -13.30 8.19
C ILE A 49 2.03 -14.50 8.84
N SER A 50 2.86 -15.19 8.09
CA SER A 50 3.66 -16.32 8.56
C SER A 50 5.16 -16.08 8.36
N GLY A 51 5.98 -16.78 9.14
CA GLY A 51 7.45 -16.63 9.06
C GLY A 51 8.01 -15.38 9.76
N PHE A 52 7.17 -14.68 10.56
CA PHE A 52 7.52 -13.50 11.33
C PHE A 52 7.18 -13.74 12.81
N GLU A 53 8.11 -14.36 13.54
CA GLU A 53 7.93 -14.71 14.96
C GLU A 53 8.50 -13.64 15.90
N GLU A 54 9.27 -12.71 15.37
CA GLU A 54 9.89 -11.61 16.09
C GLU A 54 8.83 -10.68 16.69
N ARG A 55 9.25 -9.80 17.60
CA ARG A 55 8.34 -8.83 18.25
C ARG A 55 8.96 -7.43 18.30
N GLY A 56 8.11 -6.43 18.40
CA GLY A 56 8.52 -5.04 18.56
C GLY A 56 9.35 -4.52 17.38
N SER A 57 10.51 -3.94 17.70
CA SER A 57 11.40 -3.35 16.69
C SER A 57 12.01 -4.38 15.74
N GLU A 58 12.31 -5.59 16.23
CA GLU A 58 12.88 -6.66 15.41
C GLU A 58 11.88 -7.10 14.32
N LEU A 59 10.61 -7.28 14.67
CA LEU A 59 9.56 -7.59 13.70
C LEU A 59 9.41 -6.49 12.66
N LYS A 60 9.37 -5.24 13.12
CA LYS A 60 9.29 -4.08 12.23
C LYS A 60 10.44 -4.04 11.23
N ASP A 61 11.67 -4.22 11.71
CA ASP A 61 12.87 -4.17 10.88
C ASP A 61 12.91 -5.34 9.89
N LYS A 62 12.51 -6.54 10.32
CA LYS A 62 12.41 -7.71 9.46
C LYS A 62 11.36 -7.54 8.38
N MET A 63 10.20 -7.01 8.70
CA MET A 63 9.14 -6.75 7.72
C MET A 63 9.56 -5.71 6.70
N ARG A 64 10.20 -4.62 7.15
CA ARG A 64 10.76 -3.61 6.25
C ARG A 64 11.78 -4.21 5.30
N GLU A 65 12.70 -5.00 5.84
CA GLU A 65 13.73 -5.66 5.04
C GLU A 65 13.14 -6.65 4.05
N ALA A 66 12.16 -7.45 4.45
CA ALA A 66 11.48 -8.39 3.56
C ALA A 66 10.79 -7.66 2.39
N PHE A 67 10.12 -6.53 2.65
CA PHE A 67 9.50 -5.70 1.62
C PHE A 67 10.55 -5.11 0.67
N LEU A 68 11.56 -4.44 1.21
CA LEU A 68 12.56 -3.76 0.38
C LEU A 68 13.37 -4.75 -0.44
N SER A 69 13.80 -5.88 0.13
CA SER A 69 14.53 -6.93 -0.58
C SER A 69 13.70 -7.56 -1.68
N PHE A 70 12.39 -7.78 -1.45
CA PHE A 70 11.49 -8.30 -2.48
C PHE A 70 11.45 -7.38 -3.70
N PHE A 71 11.22 -6.09 -3.49
CA PHE A 71 11.14 -5.13 -4.59
C PHE A 71 12.50 -4.85 -5.24
N GLU A 72 13.57 -4.87 -4.46
CA GLU A 72 14.93 -4.76 -5.00
C GLU A 72 15.25 -5.92 -5.96
N ALA A 73 14.88 -7.16 -5.61
CA ALA A 73 15.01 -8.32 -6.47
C ALA A 73 14.13 -8.23 -7.75
N LYS A 74 13.09 -7.39 -7.72
CA LYS A 74 12.21 -7.08 -8.86
C LYS A 74 12.65 -5.81 -9.63
N GLY A 75 13.85 -5.32 -9.38
CA GLY A 75 14.41 -4.18 -10.10
C GLY A 75 13.98 -2.79 -9.61
N HIS A 76 13.57 -2.68 -8.34
CA HIS A 76 13.23 -1.41 -7.70
C HIS A 76 14.35 -1.04 -6.71
N PRO A 77 15.32 -0.21 -7.07
CA PRO A 77 16.35 0.25 -6.13
C PRO A 77 15.73 0.86 -4.88
N ARG A 78 16.35 0.59 -3.73
CA ARG A 78 15.97 1.21 -2.46
C ARG A 78 16.31 2.68 -2.47
N VAL A 79 15.40 3.49 -1.99
CA VAL A 79 15.58 4.93 -1.79
C VAL A 79 15.49 5.24 -0.30
N GLU A 80 16.41 6.07 0.17
CA GLU A 80 16.40 6.53 1.55
C GLU A 80 15.13 7.33 1.86
N PRO A 81 14.54 7.17 3.05
CA PRO A 81 13.37 7.90 3.46
C PRO A 81 13.66 9.39 3.60
N TYR A 82 12.65 10.19 3.29
CA TYR A 82 12.68 11.63 3.48
C TYR A 82 12.34 12.01 4.94
N PRO A 83 12.73 13.20 5.39
CA PRO A 83 12.32 13.69 6.70
C PRO A 83 10.79 13.74 6.84
N VAL A 84 10.29 13.44 8.03
CA VAL A 84 8.86 13.51 8.33
C VAL A 84 8.33 14.95 8.24
N VAL A 85 9.17 15.94 8.56
CA VAL A 85 8.86 17.36 8.33
C VAL A 85 9.10 17.69 6.87
N ALA A 86 8.03 17.96 6.14
CA ALA A 86 8.03 18.15 4.68
C ALA A 86 8.54 19.55 4.29
N ARG A 87 9.83 19.84 4.50
CA ARG A 87 10.43 21.17 4.26
C ARG A 87 10.57 21.55 2.79
N TRP A 88 10.36 20.61 1.87
CA TRP A 88 10.41 20.85 0.41
C TRP A 88 9.07 21.29 -0.18
N ARG A 89 8.03 21.37 0.66
CA ARG A 89 6.66 21.76 0.30
C ARG A 89 6.15 22.79 1.29
N ASP A 90 5.28 23.66 0.83
CA ASP A 90 4.62 24.69 1.63
C ASP A 90 3.12 24.40 1.89
N ASP A 91 2.57 23.39 1.22
CA ASP A 91 1.18 22.96 1.30
C ASP A 91 0.93 21.85 2.34
N ILE A 92 1.98 21.17 2.80
CA ILE A 92 1.92 20.19 3.88
C ILE A 92 3.02 20.42 4.92
N HIS A 93 2.75 20.14 6.17
CA HIS A 93 3.73 20.23 7.25
C HIS A 93 4.45 18.90 7.52
N LEU A 94 3.74 17.79 7.39
CA LEU A 94 4.22 16.45 7.70
C LEU A 94 4.07 15.53 6.50
N THR A 95 5.00 14.59 6.36
CA THR A 95 4.91 13.53 5.35
C THR A 95 3.84 12.54 5.77
N ILE A 96 2.77 12.47 5.00
CA ILE A 96 1.58 11.66 5.27
C ILE A 96 1.52 10.37 4.45
N ALA A 97 2.33 10.32 3.37
CA ALA A 97 2.44 9.18 2.48
C ALA A 97 3.78 9.22 1.75
N SER A 98 4.27 8.09 1.27
CA SER A 98 5.53 7.99 0.53
C SER A 98 5.51 8.80 -0.77
N ILE A 99 4.36 8.89 -1.45
CA ILE A 99 4.22 9.67 -2.68
C ILE A 99 4.44 11.17 -2.45
N ALA A 100 4.18 11.68 -1.25
CA ALA A 100 4.40 13.08 -0.91
C ALA A 100 5.86 13.53 -1.12
N ASN A 101 6.81 12.60 -1.03
CA ASN A 101 8.23 12.86 -1.27
C ASN A 101 8.52 13.25 -2.72
N PHE A 102 7.68 12.79 -3.64
CA PHE A 102 7.83 12.96 -5.08
C PHE A 102 6.91 14.02 -5.67
N GLN A 103 5.98 14.52 -4.86
CA GLN A 103 5.06 15.59 -5.23
C GLN A 103 5.61 16.97 -4.84
N PRO A 104 5.31 18.01 -5.64
CA PRO A 104 4.71 17.95 -6.98
C PRO A 104 5.74 17.75 -8.10
N HIS A 105 7.03 17.78 -7.77
CA HIS A 105 8.10 17.96 -8.77
C HIS A 105 8.32 16.73 -9.65
N VAL A 106 8.41 15.55 -9.05
CA VAL A 106 8.62 14.29 -9.82
C VAL A 106 7.32 13.88 -10.52
N THR A 107 6.19 13.93 -9.84
CA THR A 107 4.89 13.56 -10.42
C THR A 107 4.45 14.46 -11.57
N SER A 108 4.92 15.71 -11.60
CA SER A 108 4.68 16.65 -12.72
C SER A 108 5.72 16.59 -13.83
N GLY A 109 6.74 15.73 -13.71
CA GLY A 109 7.85 15.65 -14.66
C GLY A 109 8.87 16.78 -14.57
N LYS A 110 8.77 17.70 -13.60
CA LYS A 110 9.71 18.83 -13.44
C LYS A 110 11.08 18.41 -12.90
N ALA A 111 11.14 17.28 -12.20
CA ALA A 111 12.37 16.70 -11.70
C ALA A 111 12.39 15.19 -11.96
N PRO A 112 13.55 14.58 -12.20
CA PRO A 112 13.65 13.15 -12.29
C PRO A 112 13.47 12.50 -10.92
N PRO A 113 12.90 11.27 -10.84
CA PRO A 113 12.92 10.49 -9.61
C PRO A 113 14.38 10.06 -9.30
N PRO A 114 14.69 9.77 -8.02
CA PRO A 114 16.02 9.27 -7.63
C PRO A 114 16.34 7.89 -8.22
N ALA A 115 15.33 7.11 -8.51
CA ALA A 115 15.34 5.86 -9.26
C ALA A 115 13.96 5.63 -9.88
N ASN A 116 13.86 4.83 -10.96
CA ASN A 116 12.60 4.54 -11.61
C ASN A 116 12.63 3.13 -12.26
N PRO A 117 11.85 2.16 -11.77
CA PRO A 117 11.03 2.23 -10.58
C PRO A 117 11.85 2.27 -9.28
N LEU A 118 11.21 2.45 -8.12
CA LEU A 118 11.89 2.48 -6.82
C LEU A 118 11.07 1.83 -5.72
N ALA A 119 11.73 1.47 -4.61
CA ALA A 119 11.11 1.05 -3.36
C ALA A 119 11.59 1.93 -2.20
N ILE A 120 10.68 2.24 -1.28
CA ILE A 120 10.95 3.10 -0.13
C ILE A 120 10.14 2.64 1.08
N SER A 121 10.70 2.77 2.28
CA SER A 121 9.96 2.68 3.53
C SER A 121 9.98 4.06 4.19
N GLN A 122 8.87 4.79 4.08
CA GLN A 122 8.76 6.19 4.50
C GLN A 122 8.06 6.31 5.85
N PRO A 123 8.74 6.85 6.89
CA PRO A 123 8.06 7.26 8.11
C PRO A 123 7.03 8.35 7.83
N CYS A 124 5.81 8.14 8.32
CA CYS A 124 4.66 9.03 8.10
C CYS A 124 3.99 9.39 9.41
N ILE A 125 3.36 10.57 9.42
CA ILE A 125 2.48 11.02 10.49
C ILE A 125 1.16 11.48 9.86
N ARG A 126 0.04 10.95 10.35
CA ARG A 126 -1.31 11.39 10.01
C ARG A 126 -2.02 11.86 11.26
N LEU A 127 -2.68 13.00 11.15
CA LEU A 127 -3.50 13.58 12.22
C LEU A 127 -4.99 13.32 12.01
N THR A 128 -5.36 12.78 10.84
CA THR A 128 -6.71 12.29 10.57
C THR A 128 -7.03 11.18 11.57
N ASP A 129 -8.23 11.21 12.14
CA ASP A 129 -8.70 10.23 13.11
C ASP A 129 -7.85 10.10 14.39
N VAL A 130 -7.12 11.15 14.75
CA VAL A 130 -6.26 11.17 15.96
C VAL A 130 -7.02 10.76 17.22
N ALA A 131 -8.32 11.07 17.31
CA ALA A 131 -9.19 10.66 18.40
C ALA A 131 -9.41 9.13 18.48
N ALA A 132 -9.16 8.40 17.42
CA ALA A 132 -9.26 6.94 17.35
C ALA A 132 -7.97 6.22 17.78
N VAL A 133 -6.84 6.95 17.90
CA VAL A 133 -5.56 6.39 18.36
C VAL A 133 -5.68 5.85 19.78
N GLY A 134 -5.22 4.61 19.97
CA GLY A 134 -5.32 3.92 21.26
C GLY A 134 -6.73 3.38 21.60
N ARG A 135 -7.72 3.63 20.75
CA ARG A 135 -9.11 3.19 20.94
C ARG A 135 -9.54 2.11 19.94
N SER A 136 -9.20 2.29 18.68
CA SER A 136 -9.60 1.37 17.61
C SER A 136 -8.69 0.16 17.45
N GLY A 137 -7.46 0.22 17.97
CA GLY A 137 -6.41 -0.78 17.69
C GLY A 137 -5.85 -0.72 16.28
N ARG A 138 -6.38 0.15 15.41
CA ARG A 138 -5.97 0.32 14.00
C ARG A 138 -5.22 1.62 13.75
N HIS A 139 -5.51 2.67 14.53
CA HIS A 139 -4.98 4.01 14.32
C HIS A 139 -3.74 4.23 15.19
N LEU A 140 -2.66 4.58 14.54
CA LEU A 140 -1.36 4.90 15.15
C LEU A 140 -1.01 6.35 14.84
N THR A 141 -0.26 7.00 15.74
CA THR A 141 0.24 8.38 15.52
C THR A 141 1.30 8.44 14.43
N THR A 142 2.15 7.42 14.40
CA THR A 142 3.25 7.28 13.44
C THR A 142 3.24 5.88 12.85
N PHE A 143 3.62 5.75 11.60
CA PHE A 143 3.73 4.47 10.91
C PHE A 143 4.79 4.57 9.80
N GLU A 144 5.25 3.44 9.31
CA GLU A 144 6.07 3.38 8.10
C GLU A 144 5.19 2.95 6.93
N MET A 145 5.23 3.74 5.86
CA MET A 145 4.58 3.38 4.60
C MET A 145 5.62 2.75 3.69
N MET A 146 5.59 1.45 3.59
CA MET A 146 6.38 0.70 2.62
C MET A 146 5.69 0.79 1.27
N ALA A 147 6.39 1.28 0.26
CA ALA A 147 5.82 1.52 -1.06
C ALA A 147 6.82 1.23 -2.18
N HIS A 148 6.30 0.83 -3.32
CA HIS A 148 7.01 0.85 -4.58
C HIS A 148 6.36 1.86 -5.51
N HIS A 149 7.16 2.55 -6.30
CA HIS A 149 6.70 3.57 -7.23
C HIS A 149 7.31 3.36 -8.61
N ALA A 150 6.49 3.57 -9.64
CA ALA A 150 6.93 3.67 -11.02
C ALA A 150 6.33 4.95 -11.63
N PHE A 151 7.17 5.79 -12.17
CA PHE A 151 6.77 7.05 -12.79
C PHE A 151 6.81 6.90 -14.30
N ASN A 152 5.66 6.58 -14.90
CA ASN A 152 5.54 6.46 -16.34
C ASN A 152 5.54 7.84 -16.98
N ARG A 153 6.38 8.03 -17.99
CA ARG A 153 6.52 9.26 -18.77
C ARG A 153 6.36 8.92 -20.24
N GLU A 154 5.14 8.62 -20.63
CA GLU A 154 4.83 8.16 -22.00
C GLU A 154 5.27 9.16 -23.07
N ALA A 155 5.20 10.46 -22.79
CA ALA A 155 5.67 11.51 -23.71
C ALA A 155 7.19 11.44 -23.95
N GLU A 156 7.96 10.86 -23.04
CA GLU A 156 9.40 10.66 -23.12
C GLU A 156 9.76 9.23 -23.56
N GLY A 157 8.74 8.39 -23.84
CA GLY A 157 8.93 6.98 -24.18
C GLY A 157 9.31 6.09 -22.98
N GLU A 158 9.15 6.58 -21.76
CA GLU A 158 9.47 5.86 -20.54
C GLU A 158 8.21 5.24 -19.94
N TYR A 159 8.10 3.92 -20.04
CA TYR A 159 7.00 3.16 -19.43
C TYR A 159 7.55 1.94 -18.71
N HIS A 160 7.24 1.79 -17.44
CA HIS A 160 7.68 0.66 -16.61
C HIS A 160 6.58 -0.39 -16.47
N TYR A 161 5.50 -0.04 -15.76
CA TYR A 161 4.33 -0.92 -15.60
C TYR A 161 3.11 -0.13 -15.10
N TRP A 162 1.94 -0.77 -15.11
CA TRP A 162 0.69 -0.22 -14.63
C TRP A 162 -0.04 -1.25 -13.75
N ILE A 163 -1.33 -1.08 -13.56
CA ILE A 163 -2.18 -1.78 -12.59
C ILE A 163 -1.98 -3.31 -12.58
N ASP A 164 -1.98 -3.99 -13.72
CA ASP A 164 -1.88 -5.46 -13.75
C ASP A 164 -0.59 -5.94 -13.09
N ALA A 165 0.55 -5.39 -13.48
CA ALA A 165 1.83 -5.74 -12.89
C ALA A 165 1.93 -5.30 -11.42
N CYS A 166 1.36 -4.13 -11.07
CA CYS A 166 1.32 -3.67 -9.68
C CYS A 166 0.57 -4.65 -8.80
N VAL A 167 -0.61 -5.10 -9.20
CA VAL A 167 -1.41 -6.09 -8.45
C VAL A 167 -0.68 -7.42 -8.33
N ARG A 168 -0.04 -7.90 -9.40
CA ARG A 168 0.77 -9.14 -9.38
C ARG A 168 1.90 -9.06 -8.37
N LEU A 169 2.65 -7.96 -8.36
CA LEU A 169 3.74 -7.73 -7.42
C LEU A 169 3.24 -7.68 -5.96
N CYS A 170 2.13 -7.00 -5.72
CA CYS A 170 1.53 -6.94 -4.39
C CYS A 170 1.04 -8.32 -3.92
N ASP A 171 0.38 -9.08 -4.79
CA ASP A 171 -0.12 -10.41 -4.46
C ASP A 171 1.03 -11.39 -4.20
N GLU A 172 2.06 -11.37 -5.03
CA GLU A 172 3.28 -12.16 -4.85
C GLU A 172 3.98 -11.84 -3.51
N LEU A 173 4.04 -10.57 -3.14
CA LEU A 173 4.58 -10.14 -1.84
C LEU A 173 3.73 -10.68 -0.69
N MET A 174 2.41 -10.45 -0.73
CA MET A 174 1.51 -10.81 0.38
C MET A 174 1.43 -12.32 0.56
N VAL A 175 1.21 -13.05 -0.52
CA VAL A 175 1.02 -14.51 -0.46
C VAL A 175 2.37 -15.22 -0.40
N GLY A 176 3.33 -14.83 -1.24
CA GLY A 176 4.62 -15.52 -1.37
C GLY A 176 5.61 -15.19 -0.28
N SER A 177 5.76 -13.89 0.07
CA SER A 177 6.77 -13.45 1.03
C SER A 177 6.23 -13.31 2.45
N PHE A 178 5.01 -12.84 2.62
CA PHE A 178 4.39 -12.67 3.94
C PHE A 178 3.53 -13.86 4.36
N GLY A 179 3.29 -14.82 3.45
CA GLY A 179 2.58 -16.05 3.74
C GLY A 179 1.12 -15.86 4.14
N VAL A 180 0.48 -14.80 3.64
CA VAL A 180 -0.95 -14.56 3.83
C VAL A 180 -1.74 -15.60 3.05
N ASP A 181 -2.79 -16.17 3.66
CA ASP A 181 -3.69 -17.07 2.93
C ASP A 181 -4.30 -16.31 1.74
N PRO A 182 -4.19 -16.82 0.51
CA PRO A 182 -4.78 -16.18 -0.67
C PRO A 182 -6.25 -15.80 -0.53
N ARG A 183 -7.01 -16.51 0.30
CA ARG A 183 -8.44 -16.24 0.57
C ARG A 183 -8.66 -15.01 1.44
N ASP A 184 -7.64 -14.59 2.21
CA ASP A 184 -7.72 -13.41 3.06
C ASP A 184 -7.38 -12.12 2.31
N VAL A 185 -6.87 -12.22 1.08
CA VAL A 185 -6.55 -11.06 0.24
C VAL A 185 -7.76 -10.65 -0.58
N THR A 186 -8.16 -9.39 -0.46
CA THR A 186 -9.19 -8.76 -1.30
C THR A 186 -8.66 -7.52 -1.99
N TYR A 187 -9.15 -7.24 -3.20
CA TYR A 187 -8.85 -6.02 -3.94
C TYR A 187 -10.14 -5.24 -4.18
N VAL A 188 -10.17 -4.02 -3.68
CA VAL A 188 -11.27 -3.08 -3.88
C VAL A 188 -10.84 -2.08 -4.95
N CYS A 189 -11.62 -1.96 -6.02
CA CYS A 189 -11.37 -0.96 -7.04
C CYS A 189 -12.26 0.25 -6.77
N LEU A 190 -11.72 1.24 -6.08
CA LEU A 190 -12.38 2.51 -5.85
C LEU A 190 -11.75 3.55 -6.79
N LEU A 191 -12.50 3.97 -7.80
CA LEU A 191 -12.11 5.07 -8.70
C LEU A 191 -11.91 6.41 -7.97
N TYR A 192 -12.37 6.50 -6.72
CA TYR A 192 -12.39 7.71 -5.89
C TYR A 192 -11.47 7.69 -4.67
N THR A 193 -10.82 6.57 -4.36
CA THR A 193 -9.93 6.46 -3.18
C THR A 193 -8.46 6.30 -3.56
N SER A 194 -8.09 6.47 -4.81
CA SER A 194 -6.68 6.67 -5.19
C SER A 194 -6.08 7.91 -4.54
N ASP A 195 -6.89 8.68 -3.83
CA ASP A 195 -6.56 9.96 -3.20
C ASP A 195 -6.59 9.92 -1.67
N ALA A 196 -6.15 8.83 -1.05
CA ALA A 196 -5.81 8.89 0.37
C ALA A 196 -4.72 9.95 0.67
N ALA A 197 -3.98 10.40 -0.34
CA ALA A 197 -3.08 11.55 -0.26
C ALA A 197 -3.83 12.88 -0.43
N ASP A 198 -4.98 12.91 -1.13
CA ASP A 198 -5.75 14.12 -1.41
C ASP A 198 -6.80 14.44 -0.34
N ASP A 199 -7.30 13.43 0.38
CA ASP A 199 -8.22 13.62 1.51
C ASP A 199 -7.59 14.37 2.69
N SER A 200 -6.27 14.50 2.71
CA SER A 200 -5.55 15.28 3.73
C SER A 200 -5.43 16.77 3.40
N LEU A 201 -5.90 17.20 2.22
CA LEU A 201 -5.87 18.58 1.75
C LEU A 201 -7.24 19.29 1.87
N ARG A 202 -8.25 18.65 2.50
CA ARG A 202 -9.54 19.28 2.78
C ARG A 202 -9.74 19.56 4.25
#